data_ce41c09fa2355c03e55ba2e09b8137e2
#
_entry.id   ce41c09fa2355c03e55ba2e09b8137e2
#
_cell.length_a   1.000
_cell.length_b   1.000
_cell.length_c   1.000
_cell.angle_alpha   90.00
_cell.angle_beta   90.00
_cell.angle_gamma   90.00
#
_symmetry.space_group_name_H-M   'P 1'
#
loop_
_entity.id
_entity.type
_entity.pdbx_description
1 polymer ?
#
loop_
_entity_poly.entity_id
_entity_poly.type
_entity_poly.pdbx_seq_one_letter_code
_entity_poly.pdbx_strand_id
1 'polypeptide(L)'
;MLYIFDLDHTVIDSSHRQITRADGSLDLDAWRLNCTKKQINRDSLLPLARFMRRAIADDNIQTAICTARVLSKHDYNFLAEKGLITDYILARFDGDNRRDDEMKFSKIWNLLTSLKIPRARWKISATLFDDNQSVLTMATNRLGINAVDSIEYNKGLFKNA
;
A
#
# COMPACT_ATOMS: atom_id res chain seq x y z
N MET A 1 -14.99 -8.13 -4.79
CA MET A 1 -14.49 -6.91 -4.09
C MET A 1 -12.98 -6.85 -4.27
N LEU A 2 -12.41 -5.66 -4.53
CA LEU A 2 -10.96 -5.45 -4.61
C LEU A 2 -10.50 -4.62 -3.41
N TYR A 3 -9.57 -5.14 -2.61
CA TYR A 3 -8.88 -4.38 -1.58
C TYR A 3 -7.44 -4.09 -2.00
N ILE A 4 -7.05 -2.82 -1.91
CA ILE A 4 -5.73 -2.32 -2.31
C ILE A 4 -5.05 -1.78 -1.06
N PHE A 5 -3.84 -2.25 -0.77
CA PHE A 5 -3.09 -1.88 0.44
C PHE A 5 -1.77 -1.20 0.05
N ASP A 6 -1.50 -0.06 0.64
CA ASP A 6 -0.12 0.40 0.73
C ASP A 6 0.67 -0.46 1.74
N LEU A 7 1.98 -0.34 1.78
CA LEU A 7 2.85 -1.11 2.67
C LEU A 7 3.30 -0.30 3.89
N ASP A 8 4.14 0.70 3.67
CA ASP A 8 4.78 1.46 4.75
C ASP A 8 3.75 2.27 5.54
N HIS A 9 3.81 2.21 6.88
CA HIS A 9 2.85 2.84 7.80
C HIS A 9 1.38 2.40 7.61
N THR A 10 1.13 1.49 6.68
CA THR A 10 -0.19 0.94 6.38
C THR A 10 -0.33 -0.48 6.94
N VAL A 11 0.42 -1.44 6.42
CA VAL A 11 0.45 -2.82 6.92
C VAL A 11 1.78 -3.21 7.56
N ILE A 12 2.83 -2.42 7.30
CA ILE A 12 4.19 -2.63 7.79
C ILE A 12 4.68 -1.38 8.50
N ASP A 13 5.23 -1.55 9.71
CA ASP A 13 6.04 -0.52 10.38
C ASP A 13 7.51 -0.72 9.99
N SER A 14 8.01 0.19 9.17
CA SER A 14 9.40 0.28 8.70
C SER A 14 10.12 1.52 9.22
N SER A 15 9.57 2.19 10.23
CA SER A 15 10.07 3.46 10.78
C SER A 15 11.54 3.38 11.20
N HIS A 16 11.99 2.23 11.72
CA HIS A 16 13.35 2.02 12.20
C HIS A 16 14.43 2.16 11.12
N ARG A 17 14.08 2.15 9.84
CA ARG A 17 15.01 2.34 8.71
C ARG A 17 14.79 3.63 7.94
N GLN A 18 13.82 4.44 8.36
CA GLN A 18 13.57 5.75 7.77
C GLN A 18 14.48 6.80 8.45
N ILE A 19 15.13 7.60 7.64
CA ILE A 19 15.90 8.76 8.09
C ILE A 19 15.22 9.99 7.52
N THR A 20 14.92 10.94 8.39
CA THR A 20 14.26 12.20 8.02
C THR A 20 15.31 13.29 7.91
N ARG A 21 15.28 14.06 6.84
CA ARG A 21 16.11 15.26 6.66
C ARG A 21 15.65 16.39 7.56
N ALA A 22 16.46 17.45 7.67
CA ALA A 22 16.17 18.60 8.51
C ALA A 22 14.86 19.33 8.13
N ASP A 23 14.42 19.23 6.88
CA ASP A 23 13.16 19.77 6.37
C ASP A 23 11.94 18.88 6.61
N GLY A 24 12.12 17.75 7.31
CA GLY A 24 11.05 16.78 7.58
C GLY A 24 10.80 15.77 6.46
N SER A 25 11.46 15.88 5.30
CA SER A 25 11.33 14.93 4.20
C SER A 25 12.11 13.64 4.47
N LEU A 26 11.66 12.53 3.87
CA LEU A 26 12.38 11.26 3.92
C LEU A 26 13.68 11.37 3.12
N ASP A 27 14.79 10.94 3.70
CA ASP A 27 16.06 10.79 3.00
C ASP A 27 16.03 9.51 2.14
N LEU A 28 15.76 9.68 0.84
CA LEU A 28 15.60 8.56 -0.09
C LEU A 28 16.92 7.78 -0.31
N ASP A 29 18.07 8.42 -0.21
CA ASP A 29 19.35 7.73 -0.38
C ASP A 29 19.66 6.87 0.85
N ALA A 30 19.46 7.42 2.04
CA ALA A 30 19.54 6.65 3.29
C ALA A 30 18.51 5.50 3.32
N TRP A 31 17.28 5.76 2.84
CA TRP A 31 16.26 4.72 2.70
C TRP A 31 16.73 3.56 1.82
N ARG A 32 17.28 3.85 0.63
CA ARG A 32 17.80 2.83 -0.29
C ARG A 32 18.92 2.00 0.35
N LEU A 33 19.85 2.65 1.05
CA LEU A 33 20.94 1.97 1.76
C LEU A 33 20.43 1.08 2.91
N ASN A 34 19.30 1.44 3.53
CA ASN A 34 18.67 0.69 4.60
C ASN A 34 17.71 -0.42 4.11
N CYS A 35 17.51 -0.59 2.80
CA CYS A 35 16.72 -1.68 2.23
C CYS A 35 17.49 -3.01 2.13
N THR A 36 18.23 -3.37 3.17
CA THR A 36 18.95 -4.63 3.27
C THR A 36 18.06 -5.74 3.84
N LYS A 37 18.38 -7.02 3.55
CA LYS A 37 17.68 -8.17 4.13
C LYS A 37 17.55 -8.06 5.65
N LYS A 38 18.64 -7.67 6.34
CA LYS A 38 18.68 -7.56 7.81
C LYS A 38 17.68 -6.51 8.31
N GLN A 39 17.59 -5.37 7.65
CA GLN A 39 16.68 -4.30 8.06
C GLN A 39 15.23 -4.61 7.70
N ILE A 40 14.97 -5.18 6.50
CA ILE A 40 13.64 -5.59 6.09
C ILE A 40 13.06 -6.64 7.04
N ASN A 41 13.86 -7.60 7.48
CA ASN A 41 13.42 -8.65 8.42
C ASN A 41 13.10 -8.10 9.84
N ARG A 42 13.48 -6.86 10.15
CA ARG A 42 13.12 -6.17 11.41
C ARG A 42 11.82 -5.38 11.29
N ASP A 43 11.28 -5.22 10.10
CA ASP A 43 9.96 -4.60 9.92
C ASP A 43 8.91 -5.38 10.72
N SER A 44 8.01 -4.67 11.37
CA SER A 44 6.91 -5.28 12.12
C SER A 44 5.56 -5.08 11.41
N LEU A 45 4.57 -5.91 11.76
CA LEU A 45 3.25 -5.81 11.16
C LEU A 45 2.35 -4.91 12.00
N LEU A 46 1.63 -4.03 11.33
CA LEU A 46 0.59 -3.19 11.90
C LEU A 46 -0.76 -3.94 11.97
N PRO A 47 -1.72 -3.49 12.79
CA PRO A 47 -3.02 -4.16 12.95
C PRO A 47 -3.76 -4.46 11.65
N LEU A 48 -3.68 -3.56 10.65
CA LEU A 48 -4.32 -3.74 9.34
C LEU A 48 -3.80 -4.98 8.59
N ALA A 49 -2.58 -5.44 8.85
CA ALA A 49 -2.05 -6.67 8.25
C ALA A 49 -2.90 -7.91 8.59
N ARG A 50 -3.58 -7.91 9.74
CA ARG A 50 -4.52 -8.99 10.11
C ARG A 50 -5.75 -9.00 9.19
N PHE A 51 -6.27 -7.82 8.87
CA PHE A 51 -7.38 -7.70 7.91
C PHE A 51 -6.92 -8.10 6.50
N MET A 52 -5.76 -7.62 6.06
CA MET A 52 -5.18 -7.98 4.77
C MET A 52 -5.03 -9.50 4.61
N ARG A 53 -4.51 -10.21 5.62
CA ARG A 53 -4.41 -11.69 5.59
C ARG A 53 -5.77 -12.38 5.45
N ARG A 54 -6.81 -11.86 6.11
CA ARG A 54 -8.16 -12.40 5.98
C ARG A 54 -8.72 -12.18 4.58
N ALA A 55 -8.48 -10.99 4.01
CA ALA A 55 -8.87 -10.69 2.65
C ALA A 55 -8.15 -11.59 1.62
N ILE A 56 -6.84 -11.86 1.81
CA ILE A 56 -6.06 -12.78 0.97
C ILE A 56 -6.60 -14.22 1.03
N ALA A 57 -7.11 -14.63 2.18
CA ALA A 57 -7.64 -15.99 2.38
C ALA A 57 -9.10 -16.17 1.89
N ASP A 58 -9.76 -15.13 1.42
CA ASP A 58 -11.15 -15.17 0.94
C ASP A 58 -11.17 -15.18 -0.59
N ASP A 59 -11.54 -16.31 -1.18
CA ASP A 59 -11.59 -16.51 -2.64
C ASP A 59 -12.58 -15.56 -3.37
N ASN A 60 -13.48 -14.89 -2.67
CA ASN A 60 -14.41 -13.90 -3.23
C ASN A 60 -13.82 -12.48 -3.25
N ILE A 61 -12.63 -12.29 -2.70
CA ILE A 61 -11.95 -11.00 -2.59
C ILE A 61 -10.67 -11.03 -3.42
N GLN A 62 -10.52 -10.05 -4.29
CA GLN A 62 -9.24 -9.79 -4.94
C GLN A 62 -8.44 -8.80 -4.11
N THR A 63 -7.13 -9.01 -4.05
CA THR A 63 -6.23 -8.20 -3.23
C THR A 63 -5.09 -7.64 -4.07
N ALA A 64 -4.66 -6.41 -3.74
CA ALA A 64 -3.52 -5.78 -4.38
C ALA A 64 -2.65 -5.05 -3.36
N ILE A 65 -1.34 -5.09 -3.55
CA ILE A 65 -0.41 -4.13 -2.96
C ILE A 65 -0.23 -2.99 -3.96
N CYS A 66 -0.29 -1.72 -3.50
CA CYS A 66 0.06 -0.55 -4.29
C CYS A 66 0.99 0.37 -3.48
N THR A 67 2.29 0.27 -3.71
CA THR A 67 3.31 0.91 -2.88
C THR A 67 4.26 1.82 -3.67
N ALA A 68 4.67 2.92 -3.03
CA ALA A 68 5.73 3.80 -3.54
C ALA A 68 7.14 3.20 -3.38
N ARG A 69 7.25 2.08 -2.68
CA ARG A 69 8.51 1.35 -2.52
C ARG A 69 8.91 0.66 -3.83
N VAL A 70 10.19 0.74 -4.19
CA VAL A 70 10.78 -0.17 -5.17
C VAL A 70 11.08 -1.48 -4.45
N LEU A 71 10.35 -2.54 -4.79
CA LEU A 71 10.46 -3.82 -4.10
C LEU A 71 11.68 -4.61 -4.58
N SER A 72 12.48 -5.08 -3.63
CA SER A 72 13.59 -6.00 -3.82
C SER A 72 13.16 -7.46 -3.59
N LYS A 73 14.03 -8.40 -3.95
CA LYS A 73 13.85 -9.83 -3.61
C LYS A 73 13.61 -10.04 -2.11
N HIS A 74 14.22 -9.22 -1.27
CA HIS A 74 14.09 -9.33 0.19
C HIS A 74 12.71 -8.88 0.68
N ASP A 75 12.11 -7.88 0.02
CA ASP A 75 10.73 -7.46 0.30
C ASP A 75 9.75 -8.57 -0.09
N TYR A 76 9.88 -9.19 -1.26
CA TYR A 76 9.03 -10.31 -1.68
C TYR A 76 9.14 -11.50 -0.70
N ASN A 77 10.34 -11.85 -0.26
CA ASN A 77 10.53 -12.91 0.72
C ASN A 77 9.86 -12.57 2.05
N PHE A 78 10.02 -11.34 2.54
CA PHE A 78 9.36 -10.88 3.76
C PHE A 78 7.83 -10.95 3.64
N LEU A 79 7.27 -10.45 2.54
CA LEU A 79 5.82 -10.52 2.30
C LEU A 79 5.32 -11.97 2.29
N ALA A 80 6.06 -12.88 1.63
CA ALA A 80 5.73 -14.30 1.60
C ALA A 80 5.77 -14.94 3.00
N GLU A 81 6.85 -14.70 3.76
CA GLU A 81 6.99 -15.21 5.14
C GLU A 81 5.88 -14.68 6.08
N LYS A 82 5.42 -13.47 5.83
CA LYS A 82 4.34 -12.84 6.61
C LYS A 82 2.93 -13.16 6.10
N GLY A 83 2.79 -13.92 5.00
CA GLY A 83 1.49 -14.25 4.41
C GLY A 83 0.76 -13.02 3.85
N LEU A 84 1.51 -12.12 3.19
CA LEU A 84 1.03 -10.86 2.62
C LEU A 84 1.17 -10.81 1.09
N ILE A 85 1.34 -11.94 0.42
CA ILE A 85 1.34 -11.98 -1.05
C ILE A 85 -0.09 -11.85 -1.55
N THR A 86 -0.33 -10.85 -2.36
CA THR A 86 -1.62 -10.52 -2.97
C THR A 86 -1.70 -10.98 -4.42
N ASP A 87 -2.91 -10.96 -5.00
CA ASP A 87 -3.13 -11.31 -6.41
C ASP A 87 -2.39 -10.36 -7.35
N TYR A 88 -2.23 -9.08 -6.95
CA TYR A 88 -1.56 -8.05 -7.74
C TYR A 88 -0.56 -7.28 -6.89
N ILE A 89 0.62 -6.98 -7.45
CA ILE A 89 1.63 -6.15 -6.80
C ILE A 89 1.98 -4.98 -7.73
N LEU A 90 1.61 -3.77 -7.32
CA LEU A 90 1.76 -2.51 -8.02
C LEU A 90 2.86 -1.68 -7.33
N ALA A 91 4.10 -2.12 -7.40
CA ALA A 91 5.23 -1.43 -6.82
C ALA A 91 5.76 -0.32 -7.75
N ARG A 92 6.44 0.68 -7.18
CA ARG A 92 7.20 1.67 -7.96
C ARG A 92 8.29 0.97 -8.77
N PHE A 93 8.47 1.37 -10.02
CA PHE A 93 9.62 0.95 -10.80
C PHE A 93 10.85 1.80 -10.43
N ASP A 94 12.02 1.21 -10.54
CA ASP A 94 13.25 1.97 -10.40
C ASP A 94 13.33 3.07 -11.47
N GLY A 95 13.74 4.28 -11.06
CA GLY A 95 13.73 5.46 -11.90
C GLY A 95 12.38 6.18 -12.07
N ASP A 96 11.27 5.67 -11.49
CA ASP A 96 10.00 6.39 -11.48
C ASP A 96 10.00 7.45 -10.36
N ASN A 97 10.19 8.71 -10.74
CA ASN A 97 10.27 9.86 -9.82
C ASN A 97 8.94 10.62 -9.67
N ARG A 98 7.83 10.08 -10.17
CA ARG A 98 6.51 10.71 -9.98
C ARG A 98 6.15 10.77 -8.51
N ARG A 99 5.33 11.75 -8.13
CA ARG A 99 4.71 11.80 -6.81
C ARG A 99 3.90 10.53 -6.56
N ASP A 100 3.75 10.15 -5.31
CA ASP A 100 3.07 8.92 -4.91
C ASP A 100 1.64 8.84 -5.42
N ASP A 101 0.87 9.93 -5.27
CA ASP A 101 -0.51 10.03 -5.73
C ASP A 101 -0.63 9.86 -7.26
N GLU A 102 0.28 10.44 -8.05
CA GLU A 102 0.27 10.30 -9.50
C GLU A 102 0.67 8.89 -9.96
N MET A 103 1.68 8.32 -9.32
CA MET A 103 2.13 6.96 -9.62
C MET A 103 1.03 5.95 -9.25
N LYS A 104 0.46 6.05 -8.04
CA LYS A 104 -0.59 5.16 -7.56
C LYS A 104 -1.88 5.33 -8.38
N PHE A 105 -2.24 6.57 -8.77
CA PHE A 105 -3.35 6.81 -9.68
C PHE A 105 -3.25 5.97 -10.95
N SER A 106 -2.12 6.10 -11.67
CA SER A 106 -1.92 5.38 -12.94
C SER A 106 -2.00 3.87 -12.77
N LYS A 107 -1.38 3.34 -11.71
CA LYS A 107 -1.34 1.90 -11.46
C LYS A 107 -2.71 1.33 -11.08
N ILE A 108 -3.44 2.01 -10.20
CA ILE A 108 -4.77 1.57 -9.76
C ILE A 108 -5.78 1.70 -10.91
N TRP A 109 -5.72 2.80 -11.68
CA TRP A 109 -6.55 2.97 -12.88
C TRP A 109 -6.37 1.80 -13.86
N ASN A 110 -5.12 1.47 -14.17
CA ASN A 110 -4.79 0.38 -15.08
C ASN A 110 -5.29 -0.98 -14.55
N LEU A 111 -5.13 -1.24 -13.24
CA LEU A 111 -5.64 -2.46 -12.62
C LEU A 111 -7.18 -2.54 -12.75
N LEU A 112 -7.91 -1.52 -12.33
CA LEU A 112 -9.38 -1.50 -12.40
C LEU A 112 -9.90 -1.67 -13.84
N THR A 113 -9.20 -1.07 -14.80
CA THR A 113 -9.52 -1.20 -16.23
C THR A 113 -9.23 -2.62 -16.73
N SER A 114 -8.10 -3.21 -16.36
CA SER A 114 -7.73 -4.57 -16.77
C SER A 114 -8.69 -5.63 -16.20
N LEU A 115 -9.22 -5.39 -15.01
CA LEU A 115 -10.24 -6.22 -14.37
C LEU A 115 -11.63 -6.01 -14.97
N LYS A 116 -11.78 -5.11 -15.97
CA LYS A 116 -13.04 -4.79 -16.64
C LYS A 116 -14.16 -4.39 -15.68
N ILE A 117 -13.82 -3.81 -14.53
CA ILE A 117 -14.81 -3.28 -13.58
C ILE A 117 -15.40 -2.00 -14.19
N PRO A 118 -16.73 -1.93 -14.42
CA PRO A 118 -17.34 -0.72 -14.95
C PRO A 118 -17.08 0.47 -14.03
N ARG A 119 -16.70 1.64 -14.58
CA ARG A 119 -16.35 2.83 -13.79
C ARG A 119 -17.45 3.23 -12.80
N ALA A 120 -18.72 3.12 -13.18
CA ALA A 120 -19.85 3.39 -12.30
C ALA A 120 -19.90 2.50 -11.04
N ARG A 121 -19.19 1.39 -11.04
CA ARG A 121 -19.13 0.44 -9.92
C ARG A 121 -17.84 0.57 -9.09
N TRP A 122 -16.86 1.39 -9.48
CA TRP A 122 -15.58 1.46 -8.80
C TRP A 122 -15.74 1.78 -7.30
N LYS A 123 -16.61 2.72 -6.96
CA LYS A 123 -16.86 3.11 -5.56
C LYS A 123 -17.30 1.94 -4.67
N ILE A 124 -18.12 1.04 -5.19
CA ILE A 124 -18.63 -0.11 -4.42
C ILE A 124 -17.79 -1.38 -4.60
N SER A 125 -16.85 -1.37 -5.53
CA SER A 125 -16.05 -2.55 -5.89
C SER A 125 -14.60 -2.48 -5.43
N ALA A 126 -14.08 -1.30 -5.08
CA ALA A 126 -12.68 -1.13 -4.69
C ALA A 126 -12.52 -0.23 -3.47
N THR A 127 -11.61 -0.61 -2.57
CA THR A 127 -11.22 0.17 -1.40
C THR A 127 -9.69 0.21 -1.31
N LEU A 128 -9.13 1.42 -1.18
CA LEU A 128 -7.72 1.67 -0.93
C LEU A 128 -7.49 1.92 0.57
N PHE A 129 -6.46 1.30 1.13
CA PHE A 129 -5.92 1.57 2.47
C PHE A 129 -4.55 2.21 2.31
N ASP A 130 -4.37 3.42 2.84
CA ASP A 130 -3.13 4.20 2.68
C ASP A 130 -2.97 5.15 3.88
N ASP A 131 -1.74 5.56 4.21
CA ASP A 131 -1.46 6.54 5.26
C ASP A 131 -1.31 7.97 4.72
N ASN A 132 -1.09 8.10 3.40
CA ASN A 132 -0.81 9.38 2.75
C ASN A 132 -2.09 10.09 2.33
N GLN A 133 -2.39 11.24 2.94
CA GLN A 133 -3.59 12.04 2.67
C GLN A 133 -3.74 12.49 1.21
N SER A 134 -2.64 12.73 0.48
CA SER A 134 -2.71 13.07 -0.94
C SER A 134 -3.19 11.88 -1.79
N VAL A 135 -2.78 10.67 -1.41
CA VAL A 135 -3.21 9.42 -2.05
C VAL A 135 -4.68 9.12 -1.73
N LEU A 136 -5.12 9.30 -0.48
CA LEU A 136 -6.53 9.13 -0.10
C LEU A 136 -7.45 10.11 -0.84
N THR A 137 -7.02 11.37 -0.94
CA THR A 137 -7.73 12.40 -1.72
C THR A 137 -7.80 12.05 -3.20
N MET A 138 -6.70 11.57 -3.78
CA MET A 138 -6.66 11.10 -5.17
C MET A 138 -7.62 9.92 -5.39
N ALA A 139 -7.63 8.94 -4.48
CA ALA A 139 -8.49 7.76 -4.58
C ALA A 139 -9.98 8.13 -4.57
N THR A 140 -10.39 9.03 -3.69
CA THR A 140 -11.79 9.47 -3.60
C THR A 140 -12.19 10.40 -4.73
N ASN A 141 -11.38 11.42 -5.04
CA ASN A 141 -11.79 12.51 -5.92
C ASN A 141 -11.49 12.25 -7.40
N ARG A 142 -10.41 11.52 -7.72
CA ARG A 142 -10.00 11.26 -9.10
C ARG A 142 -10.35 9.85 -9.57
N LEU A 143 -10.13 8.82 -8.75
CA LEU A 143 -10.52 7.44 -9.07
C LEU A 143 -12.00 7.19 -8.76
N GLY A 144 -12.55 7.82 -7.73
CA GLY A 144 -13.92 7.57 -7.27
C GLY A 144 -14.08 6.20 -6.62
N ILE A 145 -13.06 5.71 -5.92
CA ILE A 145 -13.09 4.50 -5.10
C ILE A 145 -13.20 4.86 -3.61
N ASN A 146 -13.51 3.88 -2.76
CA ASN A 146 -13.40 4.08 -1.32
C ASN A 146 -11.93 4.20 -0.91
N ALA A 147 -11.67 5.03 0.10
CA ALA A 147 -10.37 5.20 0.70
C ALA A 147 -10.48 5.17 2.22
N VAL A 148 -9.55 4.48 2.87
CA VAL A 148 -9.49 4.30 4.32
C VAL A 148 -8.13 4.77 4.81
N ASP A 149 -8.14 5.71 5.74
CA ASP A 149 -6.94 6.14 6.45
C ASP A 149 -6.41 5.00 7.32
N SER A 150 -5.25 4.47 6.94
CA SER A 150 -4.65 3.34 7.63
C SER A 150 -4.13 3.70 9.02
N ILE A 151 -3.76 4.95 9.25
CA ILE A 151 -3.34 5.45 10.57
C ILE A 151 -4.51 5.36 11.55
N GLU A 152 -5.68 5.86 11.14
CA GLU A 152 -6.90 5.80 11.94
C GLU A 152 -7.34 4.34 12.17
N TYR A 153 -7.27 3.51 11.14
CA TYR A 153 -7.56 2.09 11.25
C TYR A 153 -6.66 1.40 12.28
N ASN A 154 -5.35 1.61 12.18
CA ASN A 154 -4.36 0.97 13.04
C ASN A 154 -4.44 1.45 14.51
N LYS A 155 -4.94 2.64 14.76
CA LYS A 155 -5.24 3.14 16.12
C LYS A 155 -6.54 2.56 16.72
N GLY A 156 -7.28 1.75 15.96
CA GLY A 156 -8.57 1.21 16.38
C GLY A 156 -9.71 2.26 16.40
N LEU A 157 -9.50 3.41 15.72
CA LEU A 157 -10.48 4.48 15.63
C LEU A 157 -11.52 4.22 14.52
N PHE A 158 -11.27 3.25 13.67
CA PHE A 158 -12.22 2.81 12.65
C PHE A 158 -13.34 2.00 13.32
N LYS A 159 -14.43 2.66 13.67
CA LYS A 159 -15.68 1.97 14.02
C LYS A 159 -16.26 1.44 12.71
N ASN A 160 -16.48 0.13 12.63
CA ASN A 160 -17.16 -0.50 11.50
C ASN A 160 -18.44 0.30 11.19
N ALA A 161 -18.46 0.94 10.01
CA ALA A 161 -19.67 1.51 9.47
C ALA A 161 -20.42 0.43 8.67
#